data_99bd5bc3c5135fe10d62a56b5bd94579
#
_entry.id   99bd5bc3c5135fe10d62a56b5bd94579
#
_cell.length_a   1.000
_cell.length_b   1.000
_cell.length_c   1.000
_cell.angle_alpha   90.00
_cell.angle_beta   90.00
_cell.angle_gamma   90.00
#
_symmetry.space_group_name_H-M   'P 1'
#
loop_
_entity.id
_entity.type
_entity.pdbx_description
1 polymer ?
#
loop_
_entity_poly.entity_id
_entity_poly.type
_entity_poly.pdbx_seq_one_letter_code
_entity_poly.pdbx_strand_id
1 'polypeptide(L)'
;VSSVTGWLSDAWESIAGATAGGDWRKFVPLGFAGLLVWGLWLYRVVLSRMDRPVVNNFRTTVSVVVPSYREDPEILVRCLESWLSQDPNEVIIVIDVKDVEGHRRLAEVEDPRLHVLIYEHSGKRSALGVGIRAARGEIVVFADSDTWWQPGLLDAVQMPFEDPQVGGVGTQQNVFQRTTSVWRRIADWLVNLRYYDYVPAMGSKGGVACLSGRTAAYRRSVIQPVVENLENEFFLGRRCIAGDDGRLTWLTLSQGYKTVHQSSARAISMFPDSFRAFFKQRIRWSRNSYRCYLTALWKGWLWKTPFVTKVTVLQILLTPVTMGVTLGYLIFSRILDNLTPLGISLAIGWVLFGRGVRGYSHLRRHPGEILLLPLTALVIIMISLPIKLYAFVTMNKQGWLTRSADQVGGAGQSASSLQGVG
;
A
#
# COMPACT_ATOMS: atom_id res chain seq x y z
N VAL A 1 42.44 23.03 1.41
CA VAL A 1 41.24 23.87 1.16
C VAL A 1 41.19 24.26 -0.33
N SER A 2 42.33 24.56 -0.98
CA SER A 2 42.41 24.95 -2.42
C SER A 2 41.97 23.84 -3.41
N SER A 3 42.04 22.57 -3.04
CA SER A 3 41.68 21.48 -3.93
C SER A 3 40.14 21.22 -4.04
N VAL A 4 39.39 21.50 -3.00
CA VAL A 4 37.91 21.31 -2.98
C VAL A 4 37.22 22.45 -3.75
N THR A 5 37.69 23.67 -3.59
CA THR A 5 37.18 24.84 -4.33
C THR A 5 37.52 24.74 -5.81
N GLY A 6 38.73 24.27 -6.17
CA GLY A 6 39.11 24.00 -7.55
C GLY A 6 38.21 22.92 -8.18
N TRP A 7 37.99 21.80 -7.49
CA TRP A 7 37.10 20.74 -7.98
C TRP A 7 35.64 21.21 -8.14
N LEU A 8 35.12 22.03 -7.22
CA LEU A 8 33.79 22.63 -7.34
C LEU A 8 33.69 23.62 -8.49
N SER A 9 34.78 24.42 -8.74
CA SER A 9 34.87 25.32 -9.90
C SER A 9 34.89 24.53 -11.19
N ASP A 10 35.72 23.51 -11.29
CA ASP A 10 35.85 22.66 -12.49
C ASP A 10 34.56 21.85 -12.74
N ALA A 11 33.90 21.36 -11.69
CA ALA A 11 32.60 20.72 -11.78
C ALA A 11 31.53 21.71 -12.25
N TRP A 12 31.55 22.95 -11.74
CA TRP A 12 30.62 24.00 -12.16
C TRP A 12 30.90 24.44 -13.59
N GLU A 13 32.17 24.63 -14.00
CA GLU A 13 32.53 24.94 -15.37
C GLU A 13 32.21 23.80 -16.33
N SER A 14 32.37 22.54 -15.91
CA SER A 14 31.94 21.35 -16.67
C SER A 14 30.42 21.26 -16.81
N ILE A 15 29.69 21.59 -15.77
CA ILE A 15 28.21 21.69 -15.80
C ILE A 15 27.80 22.89 -16.65
N ALA A 16 28.42 24.04 -16.47
CA ALA A 16 28.17 25.24 -17.25
C ALA A 16 28.61 25.06 -18.70
N GLY A 17 29.73 24.38 -18.97
CA GLY A 17 30.21 24.05 -20.32
C GLY A 17 29.33 23.01 -21.02
N ALA A 18 28.87 21.98 -20.30
CA ALA A 18 27.84 21.05 -20.78
C ALA A 18 26.50 21.76 -21.02
N THR A 19 26.26 22.88 -20.32
CA THR A 19 25.08 23.72 -20.48
C THR A 19 25.32 24.92 -21.39
N ALA A 20 26.58 25.39 -21.60
CA ALA A 20 26.91 26.56 -22.41
C ALA A 20 27.04 26.25 -23.91
N GLY A 21 27.30 25.01 -24.30
CA GLY A 21 27.14 24.54 -25.70
C GLY A 21 25.73 24.06 -26.01
N GLY A 22 24.91 23.82 -25.00
CA GLY A 22 23.49 23.44 -25.03
C GLY A 22 22.65 24.46 -24.28
N ASP A 23 21.52 24.82 -24.82
CA ASP A 23 20.59 25.78 -24.26
C ASP A 23 20.15 25.31 -22.82
N TRP A 24 20.77 25.89 -21.78
CA TRP A 24 20.47 25.60 -20.35
C TRP A 24 18.95 25.72 -20.04
N ARG A 25 18.23 26.52 -20.84
CA ARG A 25 16.78 26.69 -20.74
C ARG A 25 16.04 25.35 -20.86
N LYS A 26 16.62 24.36 -21.55
CA LYS A 26 16.07 23.00 -21.66
C LYS A 26 16.00 22.26 -20.33
N PHE A 27 16.81 22.63 -19.34
CA PHE A 27 16.79 22.02 -18.02
C PHE A 27 15.79 22.66 -17.05
N VAL A 28 15.32 23.88 -17.34
CA VAL A 28 14.41 24.65 -16.46
C VAL A 28 13.11 23.89 -16.16
N PRO A 29 12.41 23.29 -17.16
CA PRO A 29 11.17 22.54 -16.89
C PRO A 29 11.41 21.33 -15.98
N LEU A 30 12.55 20.63 -16.15
CA LEU A 30 12.92 19.48 -15.31
C LEU A 30 13.25 19.94 -13.88
N GLY A 31 13.95 21.06 -13.74
CA GLY A 31 14.28 21.66 -12.45
C GLY A 31 13.01 22.07 -11.69
N PHE A 32 12.07 22.76 -12.34
CA PHE A 32 10.80 23.16 -11.74
C PHE A 32 9.96 21.95 -11.31
N ALA A 33 9.83 20.93 -12.18
CA ALA A 33 9.15 19.68 -11.84
C ALA A 33 9.83 18.97 -10.63
N GLY A 34 11.16 19.01 -10.59
CA GLY A 34 11.95 18.50 -9.47
C GLY A 34 11.63 19.21 -8.17
N LEU A 35 11.65 20.56 -8.16
CA LEU A 35 11.32 21.38 -6.98
C LEU A 35 9.90 21.08 -6.47
N LEU A 36 8.94 20.97 -7.37
CA LEU A 36 7.57 20.61 -7.00
C LEU A 36 7.51 19.24 -6.31
N VAL A 37 8.17 18.23 -6.89
CA VAL A 37 8.21 16.86 -6.32
C VAL A 37 8.89 16.85 -4.96
N TRP A 38 9.99 17.60 -4.78
CA TRP A 38 10.67 17.72 -3.49
C TRP A 38 9.83 18.47 -2.45
N GLY A 39 9.19 19.57 -2.86
CA GLY A 39 8.28 20.32 -1.99
C GLY A 39 7.11 19.49 -1.48
N LEU A 40 6.47 18.72 -2.38
CA LEU A 40 5.40 17.79 -2.01
C LEU A 40 5.88 16.66 -1.11
N TRP A 41 7.09 16.16 -1.34
CA TRP A 41 7.68 15.15 -0.46
C TRP A 41 7.94 15.73 0.93
N LEU A 42 8.58 16.90 1.03
CA LEU A 42 8.86 17.56 2.31
C LEU A 42 7.56 17.85 3.08
N TYR A 43 6.54 18.36 2.40
CA TYR A 43 5.21 18.59 2.99
C TYR A 43 4.64 17.32 3.63
N ARG A 44 4.75 16.16 2.94
CA ARG A 44 4.31 14.87 3.51
C ARG A 44 5.17 14.43 4.70
N VAL A 45 6.48 14.63 4.63
CA VAL A 45 7.39 14.30 5.75
C VAL A 45 7.03 15.09 6.98
N VAL A 46 6.75 16.39 6.85
CA VAL A 46 6.30 17.22 7.96
C VAL A 46 4.99 16.69 8.56
N LEU A 47 4.00 16.42 7.72
CA LEU A 47 2.72 15.88 8.18
C LEU A 47 2.85 14.49 8.81
N SER A 48 3.69 13.62 8.25
CA SER A 48 3.90 12.27 8.81
C SER A 48 4.51 12.29 10.21
N ARG A 49 5.26 13.36 10.55
CA ARG A 49 5.80 13.56 11.91
C ARG A 49 4.76 14.05 12.90
N MET A 50 3.64 14.59 12.42
CA MET A 50 2.51 15.02 13.23
C MET A 50 1.55 13.88 13.55
N ASP A 51 1.57 12.79 12.74
CA ASP A 51 0.75 11.61 12.98
C ASP A 51 1.28 10.84 14.18
N ARG A 52 0.44 10.69 15.17
CA ARG A 52 0.76 9.93 16.39
C ARG A 52 -0.34 8.92 16.64
N PRO A 53 -0.02 7.72 17.13
CA PRO A 53 -1.03 6.76 17.51
C PRO A 53 -1.91 7.36 18.61
N VAL A 54 -3.22 7.14 18.46
CA VAL A 54 -4.19 7.48 19.51
C VAL A 54 -3.98 6.50 20.67
N VAL A 55 -3.98 7.03 21.89
CA VAL A 55 -3.85 6.25 23.12
C VAL A 55 -4.97 6.64 24.07
N ASN A 56 -5.89 5.73 24.31
CA ASN A 56 -7.00 5.84 25.25
C ASN A 56 -7.47 4.44 25.69
N ASN A 57 -8.53 4.38 26.48
CA ASN A 57 -9.10 3.13 26.98
C ASN A 57 -10.40 2.74 26.25
N PHE A 58 -10.68 3.34 25.08
CA PHE A 58 -11.90 3.05 24.34
C PHE A 58 -11.91 1.59 23.87
N ARG A 59 -12.97 0.88 24.20
CA ARG A 59 -13.25 -0.49 23.78
C ARG A 59 -14.73 -0.62 23.44
N THR A 60 -15.01 -1.45 22.47
CA THR A 60 -16.36 -1.81 22.07
C THR A 60 -16.38 -3.22 21.48
N THR A 61 -17.56 -3.67 21.05
CA THR A 61 -17.68 -5.00 20.42
C THR A 61 -17.06 -5.03 19.02
N VAL A 62 -16.30 -6.09 18.74
CA VAL A 62 -15.54 -6.25 17.50
C VAL A 62 -15.89 -7.58 16.82
N SER A 63 -16.23 -7.49 15.52
CA SER A 63 -16.30 -8.63 14.61
C SER A 63 -15.07 -8.64 13.71
N VAL A 64 -14.32 -9.72 13.69
CA VAL A 64 -13.24 -9.93 12.72
C VAL A 64 -13.80 -10.65 11.50
N VAL A 65 -13.67 -10.08 10.31
CA VAL A 65 -14.19 -10.66 9.05
C VAL A 65 -13.05 -11.01 8.12
N VAL A 66 -12.98 -12.28 7.72
CA VAL A 66 -11.87 -12.85 6.94
C VAL A 66 -12.41 -13.55 5.69
N PRO A 67 -12.22 -13.00 4.49
CA PRO A 67 -12.50 -13.71 3.26
C PRO A 67 -11.38 -14.70 2.96
N SER A 68 -11.69 -15.99 2.88
CA SER A 68 -10.72 -17.04 2.54
C SER A 68 -11.08 -17.70 1.21
N TYR A 69 -10.06 -17.88 0.36
CA TYR A 69 -10.20 -18.55 -0.93
C TYR A 69 -8.94 -19.34 -1.26
N ARG A 70 -8.98 -20.66 -1.14
CA ARG A 70 -7.86 -21.58 -1.41
C ARG A 70 -6.56 -21.15 -0.71
N GLU A 71 -6.65 -20.75 0.56
CA GLU A 71 -5.49 -20.46 1.38
C GLU A 71 -4.80 -21.75 1.79
N ASP A 72 -3.50 -21.67 2.10
CA ASP A 72 -2.83 -22.75 2.81
C ASP A 72 -3.52 -22.92 4.17
N PRO A 73 -4.10 -24.10 4.46
CA PRO A 73 -4.87 -24.31 5.68
C PRO A 73 -4.07 -24.08 6.96
N GLU A 74 -2.77 -24.42 6.96
CA GLU A 74 -1.89 -24.22 8.12
C GLU A 74 -1.61 -22.74 8.35
N ILE A 75 -1.45 -21.95 7.27
CA ILE A 75 -1.31 -20.49 7.38
C ILE A 75 -2.61 -19.89 7.92
N LEU A 76 -3.77 -20.30 7.40
CA LEU A 76 -5.06 -19.80 7.84
C LEU A 76 -5.30 -20.06 9.32
N VAL A 77 -5.07 -21.29 9.80
CA VAL A 77 -5.27 -21.66 11.22
C VAL A 77 -4.34 -20.85 12.13
N ARG A 78 -3.07 -20.70 11.78
CA ARG A 78 -2.14 -19.88 12.56
C ARG A 78 -2.50 -18.40 12.60
N CYS A 79 -2.98 -17.85 11.49
CA CYS A 79 -3.48 -16.49 11.47
C CYS A 79 -4.73 -16.37 12.35
N LEU A 80 -5.65 -17.35 12.29
CA LEU A 80 -6.83 -17.44 13.16
C LEU A 80 -6.46 -17.44 14.64
N GLU A 81 -5.47 -18.25 15.04
CA GLU A 81 -4.95 -18.27 16.42
C GLU A 81 -4.46 -16.87 16.85
N SER A 82 -3.78 -16.14 15.97
CA SER A 82 -3.32 -14.79 16.27
C SER A 82 -4.46 -13.78 16.43
N TRP A 83 -5.59 -13.99 15.76
CA TRP A 83 -6.77 -13.12 15.91
C TRP A 83 -7.55 -13.48 17.17
N LEU A 84 -7.79 -14.77 17.44
CA LEU A 84 -8.49 -15.27 18.63
C LEU A 84 -7.74 -14.95 19.93
N SER A 85 -6.41 -14.95 19.90
CA SER A 85 -5.57 -14.61 21.07
C SER A 85 -5.75 -13.18 21.57
N GLN A 86 -6.37 -12.30 20.77
CA GLN A 86 -6.63 -10.89 21.12
C GLN A 86 -8.07 -10.64 21.60
N ASP A 87 -8.81 -11.70 21.85
CA ASP A 87 -10.14 -11.68 22.44
C ASP A 87 -11.19 -10.85 21.70
N PRO A 88 -11.38 -11.07 20.37
CA PRO A 88 -12.51 -10.49 19.64
C PRO A 88 -13.84 -11.08 20.12
N ASN A 89 -14.94 -10.36 19.93
CA ASN A 89 -16.27 -10.90 20.24
C ASN A 89 -16.67 -12.04 19.29
N GLU A 90 -16.26 -11.97 18.04
CA GLU A 90 -16.45 -13.01 17.04
C GLU A 90 -15.42 -12.92 15.91
N VAL A 91 -15.12 -14.06 15.30
CA VAL A 91 -14.32 -14.19 14.09
C VAL A 91 -15.16 -14.88 13.03
N ILE A 92 -15.45 -14.19 11.93
CA ILE A 92 -16.28 -14.68 10.83
C ILE A 92 -15.37 -14.97 9.63
N ILE A 93 -15.18 -16.25 9.33
CA ILE A 93 -14.43 -16.67 8.13
C ILE A 93 -15.43 -17.00 7.03
N VAL A 94 -15.34 -16.24 5.92
CA VAL A 94 -16.15 -16.51 4.73
C VAL A 94 -15.29 -17.29 3.74
N ILE A 95 -15.58 -18.59 3.60
CA ILE A 95 -14.75 -19.54 2.85
C ILE A 95 -15.49 -20.11 1.64
N ASP A 96 -14.77 -20.36 0.54
CA ASP A 96 -15.35 -20.94 -0.67
C ASP A 96 -15.83 -22.38 -0.45
N VAL A 97 -17.01 -22.72 -0.96
CA VAL A 97 -17.61 -24.05 -0.86
C VAL A 97 -16.70 -25.17 -1.42
N LYS A 98 -15.79 -24.85 -2.33
CA LYS A 98 -14.87 -25.79 -2.97
C LYS A 98 -13.54 -25.95 -2.21
N ASP A 99 -13.34 -25.21 -1.12
CA ASP A 99 -12.12 -25.27 -0.29
C ASP A 99 -12.28 -26.32 0.82
N VAL A 100 -12.35 -27.61 0.41
CA VAL A 100 -12.63 -28.74 1.31
C VAL A 100 -11.58 -28.85 2.42
N GLU A 101 -10.30 -28.65 2.10
CA GLU A 101 -9.21 -28.76 3.09
C GLU A 101 -9.24 -27.62 4.11
N GLY A 102 -9.53 -26.39 3.66
CA GLY A 102 -9.74 -25.27 4.55
C GLY A 102 -10.92 -25.51 5.51
N HIS A 103 -12.03 -26.06 4.98
CA HIS A 103 -13.19 -26.44 5.83
C HIS A 103 -12.81 -27.48 6.89
N ARG A 104 -12.10 -28.54 6.49
CA ARG A 104 -11.69 -29.59 7.41
C ARG A 104 -10.82 -29.07 8.54
N ARG A 105 -9.84 -28.24 8.24
CA ARG A 105 -8.94 -27.67 9.24
C ARG A 105 -9.62 -26.65 10.16
N LEU A 106 -10.55 -25.85 9.64
CA LEU A 106 -11.33 -24.94 10.47
C LEU A 106 -12.30 -25.66 11.40
N ALA A 107 -12.83 -26.81 10.99
CA ALA A 107 -13.71 -27.64 11.84
C ALA A 107 -12.97 -28.28 13.03
N GLU A 108 -11.65 -28.38 13.00
CA GLU A 108 -10.82 -28.86 14.12
C GLU A 108 -10.59 -27.78 15.19
N VAL A 109 -10.95 -26.50 14.93
CA VAL A 109 -10.79 -25.40 15.88
C VAL A 109 -12.04 -25.26 16.74
N GLU A 110 -11.94 -25.66 18.00
CA GLU A 110 -13.02 -25.55 18.97
C GLU A 110 -12.97 -24.21 19.70
N ASP A 111 -13.53 -23.15 19.08
CA ASP A 111 -13.67 -21.84 19.73
C ASP A 111 -15.08 -21.29 19.46
N PRO A 112 -15.89 -20.97 20.49
CA PRO A 112 -17.27 -20.49 20.32
C PRO A 112 -17.39 -19.15 19.60
N ARG A 113 -16.30 -18.40 19.50
CA ARG A 113 -16.25 -17.12 18.79
C ARG A 113 -16.04 -17.30 17.26
N LEU A 114 -15.65 -18.50 16.82
CA LEU A 114 -15.42 -18.77 15.40
C LEU A 114 -16.73 -19.12 14.69
N HIS A 115 -17.03 -18.35 13.65
CA HIS A 115 -18.16 -18.58 12.75
C HIS A 115 -17.65 -18.79 11.33
N VAL A 116 -17.81 -19.99 10.77
CA VAL A 116 -17.42 -20.31 9.40
C VAL A 116 -18.65 -20.22 8.50
N LEU A 117 -18.63 -19.30 7.55
CA LEU A 117 -19.68 -19.11 6.56
C LEU A 117 -19.24 -19.67 5.22
N ILE A 118 -19.95 -20.70 4.76
CA ILE A 118 -19.70 -21.34 3.47
C ILE A 118 -20.34 -20.48 2.37
N TYR A 119 -19.58 -20.18 1.32
CA TYR A 119 -19.97 -19.25 0.31
C TYR A 119 -19.51 -19.70 -1.08
N GLU A 120 -20.38 -19.58 -2.08
CA GLU A 120 -19.98 -19.83 -3.47
C GLU A 120 -19.22 -18.60 -4.01
N HIS A 121 -17.96 -18.83 -4.40
CA HIS A 121 -17.03 -17.75 -4.72
C HIS A 121 -17.46 -16.90 -5.91
N SER A 122 -17.79 -15.63 -5.67
CA SER A 122 -18.08 -14.61 -6.70
C SER A 122 -17.19 -13.37 -6.59
N GLY A 123 -16.05 -13.50 -5.89
CA GLY A 123 -15.05 -12.44 -5.72
C GLY A 123 -14.90 -11.99 -4.27
N LYS A 124 -13.75 -11.40 -3.94
CA LYS A 124 -13.43 -10.97 -2.58
C LYS A 124 -14.44 -9.95 -2.04
N ARG A 125 -14.91 -9.02 -2.88
CA ARG A 125 -15.89 -7.99 -2.47
C ARG A 125 -17.21 -8.61 -2.02
N SER A 126 -17.67 -9.65 -2.70
CA SER A 126 -18.90 -10.35 -2.33
C SER A 126 -18.72 -11.15 -1.03
N ALA A 127 -17.58 -11.83 -0.86
CA ALA A 127 -17.27 -12.51 0.40
C ALA A 127 -17.21 -11.52 1.58
N LEU A 128 -16.62 -10.34 1.40
CA LEU A 128 -16.65 -9.28 2.41
C LEU A 128 -18.08 -8.81 2.71
N GLY A 129 -18.93 -8.68 1.68
CA GLY A 129 -20.33 -8.31 1.86
C GLY A 129 -21.10 -9.30 2.71
N VAL A 130 -20.90 -10.60 2.49
CA VAL A 130 -21.46 -11.67 3.35
C VAL A 130 -21.00 -11.50 4.79
N GLY A 131 -19.70 -11.33 5.02
CA GLY A 131 -19.14 -11.13 6.35
C GLY A 131 -19.65 -9.86 7.04
N ILE A 132 -19.77 -8.73 6.33
CA ILE A 132 -20.28 -7.46 6.87
C ILE A 132 -21.75 -7.62 7.34
N ARG A 133 -22.58 -8.34 6.57
CA ARG A 133 -23.98 -8.57 6.94
C ARG A 133 -24.11 -9.48 8.15
N ALA A 134 -23.21 -10.43 8.31
CA ALA A 134 -23.19 -11.35 9.45
C ALA A 134 -22.60 -10.71 10.72
N ALA A 135 -21.74 -9.71 10.58
CA ALA A 135 -21.06 -9.06 11.70
C ALA A 135 -22.04 -8.36 12.66
N ARG A 136 -21.85 -8.58 13.97
CA ARG A 136 -22.67 -8.02 15.05
C ARG A 136 -21.96 -6.91 15.81
N GLY A 137 -20.62 -6.91 15.84
CA GLY A 137 -19.81 -5.92 16.55
C GLY A 137 -20.02 -4.50 16.01
N GLU A 138 -19.83 -3.50 16.85
CA GLU A 138 -19.87 -2.08 16.45
C GLU A 138 -18.72 -1.72 15.50
N ILE A 139 -17.59 -2.40 15.66
CA ILE A 139 -16.43 -2.29 14.78
C ILE A 139 -16.26 -3.60 14.02
N VAL A 140 -16.06 -3.51 12.71
CA VAL A 140 -15.69 -4.63 11.85
C VAL A 140 -14.23 -4.48 11.47
N VAL A 141 -13.41 -5.46 11.85
CA VAL A 141 -12.00 -5.53 11.48
C VAL A 141 -11.83 -6.56 10.37
N PHE A 142 -11.39 -6.13 9.22
CA PHE A 142 -11.04 -7.03 8.12
C PHE A 142 -9.60 -7.52 8.28
N ALA A 143 -9.39 -8.79 7.98
CA ALA A 143 -8.06 -9.37 7.83
C ALA A 143 -7.99 -10.23 6.56
N ASP A 144 -6.86 -10.19 5.84
CA ASP A 144 -6.57 -11.19 4.81
C ASP A 144 -6.19 -12.51 5.49
N SER A 145 -6.55 -13.65 4.87
CA SER A 145 -6.36 -15.01 5.41
C SER A 145 -4.89 -15.38 5.71
N ASP A 146 -3.94 -14.62 5.17
CA ASP A 146 -2.49 -14.76 5.32
C ASP A 146 -1.85 -13.65 6.20
N THR A 147 -2.64 -13.00 7.04
CA THR A 147 -2.19 -11.86 7.84
C THR A 147 -2.20 -12.17 9.33
N TRP A 148 -1.02 -12.20 9.92
CA TRP A 148 -0.78 -12.38 11.34
C TRP A 148 -0.90 -11.06 12.10
N TRP A 149 -1.56 -11.05 13.25
CA TRP A 149 -1.63 -9.89 14.14
C TRP A 149 -0.60 -9.95 15.26
N GLN A 150 0.11 -8.85 15.46
CA GLN A 150 0.95 -8.72 16.63
C GLN A 150 0.10 -8.47 17.90
N PRO A 151 0.57 -8.89 19.09
CA PRO A 151 -0.13 -8.63 20.34
C PRO A 151 -0.51 -7.17 20.51
N GLY A 152 -1.74 -6.92 20.98
CA GLY A 152 -2.29 -5.58 21.21
C GLY A 152 -2.81 -4.85 19.95
N LEU A 153 -2.81 -5.51 18.75
CA LEU A 153 -3.35 -4.89 17.54
C LEU A 153 -4.84 -4.56 17.71
N LEU A 154 -5.63 -5.53 18.22
CA LEU A 154 -7.07 -5.34 18.35
C LEU A 154 -7.41 -4.21 19.32
N ASP A 155 -6.69 -4.12 20.41
CA ASP A 155 -6.82 -3.01 21.34
C ASP A 155 -6.48 -1.66 20.71
N ALA A 156 -5.33 -1.61 20.04
CA ALA A 156 -4.86 -0.38 19.43
C ALA A 156 -5.78 0.12 18.31
N VAL A 157 -6.32 -0.78 17.47
CA VAL A 157 -7.14 -0.39 16.32
C VAL A 157 -8.50 0.18 16.71
N GLN A 158 -8.99 -0.13 17.92
CA GLN A 158 -10.25 0.40 18.44
C GLN A 158 -10.13 1.84 18.93
N MET A 159 -8.99 2.22 19.51
CA MET A 159 -8.80 3.51 20.18
C MET A 159 -9.24 4.73 19.37
N PRO A 160 -8.94 4.85 18.06
CA PRO A 160 -9.38 6.01 17.29
C PRO A 160 -10.89 6.15 17.13
N PHE A 161 -11.66 5.07 17.34
CA PHE A 161 -13.13 5.11 17.22
C PHE A 161 -13.84 5.79 18.40
N GLU A 162 -13.13 6.22 19.43
CA GLU A 162 -13.66 7.16 20.43
C GLU A 162 -14.16 8.45 19.78
N ASP A 163 -13.48 8.93 18.70
CA ASP A 163 -14.01 9.99 17.86
C ASP A 163 -15.12 9.44 16.94
N PRO A 164 -16.40 9.91 17.12
CA PRO A 164 -17.51 9.42 16.30
C PRO A 164 -17.38 9.78 14.81
N GLN A 165 -16.51 10.72 14.46
CA GLN A 165 -16.22 11.08 13.07
C GLN A 165 -15.25 10.09 12.40
N VAL A 166 -14.59 9.22 13.16
CA VAL A 166 -13.73 8.18 12.60
C VAL A 166 -14.58 7.02 12.10
N GLY A 167 -14.59 6.83 10.79
CA GLY A 167 -15.30 5.73 10.12
C GLY A 167 -14.39 4.58 9.73
N GLY A 168 -13.07 4.80 9.64
CA GLY A 168 -12.12 3.76 9.27
C GLY A 168 -10.71 3.99 9.84
N VAL A 169 -10.05 2.90 10.24
CA VAL A 169 -8.71 2.89 10.85
C VAL A 169 -7.83 1.89 10.11
N GLY A 170 -6.69 2.36 9.61
CA GLY A 170 -5.66 1.52 9.00
C GLY A 170 -4.57 1.15 10.00
N THR A 171 -4.02 -0.02 9.83
CA THR A 171 -2.96 -0.58 10.67
C THR A 171 -1.58 -0.43 10.03
N GLN A 172 -0.52 -0.53 10.83
CA GLN A 172 0.85 -0.63 10.37
C GLN A 172 1.11 -2.02 9.80
N GLN A 173 1.58 -2.09 8.56
CA GLN A 173 1.91 -3.36 7.91
C GLN A 173 3.41 -3.62 7.93
N ASN A 174 3.78 -4.88 8.17
CA ASN A 174 5.16 -5.37 8.14
C ASN A 174 5.27 -6.58 7.18
N VAL A 175 6.45 -6.81 6.65
CA VAL A 175 6.73 -7.91 5.73
C VAL A 175 7.21 -9.13 6.51
N PHE A 176 6.52 -10.27 6.34
CA PHE A 176 6.92 -11.55 6.93
C PHE A 176 8.26 -12.00 6.35
N GLN A 177 9.18 -12.45 7.22
CA GLN A 177 10.51 -12.95 6.83
C GLN A 177 11.19 -12.09 5.76
N ARG A 178 11.28 -10.79 5.98
CA ARG A 178 11.74 -9.78 5.02
C ARG A 178 13.11 -10.08 4.40
N THR A 179 13.99 -10.79 5.11
CA THR A 179 15.39 -11.04 4.71
C THR A 179 15.58 -12.28 3.84
N THR A 180 14.57 -13.14 3.69
CA THR A 180 14.68 -14.42 2.96
C THR A 180 14.80 -14.27 1.45
N SER A 181 14.43 -13.12 0.90
CA SER A 181 14.50 -12.83 -0.53
C SER A 181 14.80 -11.35 -0.77
N VAL A 182 15.53 -11.05 -1.84
CA VAL A 182 15.76 -9.66 -2.27
C VAL A 182 14.44 -8.96 -2.63
N TRP A 183 13.46 -9.68 -3.15
CA TRP A 183 12.15 -9.13 -3.50
C TRP A 183 11.32 -8.78 -2.28
N ARG A 184 11.40 -9.58 -1.20
CA ARG A 184 10.81 -9.23 0.10
C ARG A 184 11.49 -8.03 0.73
N ARG A 185 12.82 -7.89 0.62
CA ARG A 185 13.55 -6.69 1.09
C ARG A 185 13.14 -5.44 0.33
N ILE A 186 13.00 -5.52 -1.00
CA ILE A 186 12.49 -4.40 -1.82
C ILE A 186 11.03 -4.10 -1.47
N ALA A 187 10.20 -5.13 -1.26
CA ALA A 187 8.82 -4.93 -0.82
C ALA A 187 8.75 -4.24 0.54
N ASP A 188 9.59 -4.65 1.51
CA ASP A 188 9.69 -4.02 2.82
C ASP A 188 10.12 -2.55 2.73
N TRP A 189 11.09 -2.22 1.86
CA TRP A 189 11.46 -0.84 1.58
C TRP A 189 10.24 -0.01 1.14
N LEU A 190 9.47 -0.52 0.17
CA LEU A 190 8.29 0.18 -0.35
C LEU A 190 7.14 0.25 0.67
N VAL A 191 6.99 -0.79 1.50
CA VAL A 191 6.03 -0.82 2.62
C VAL A 191 6.41 0.23 3.66
N ASN A 192 7.69 0.32 4.01
CA ASN A 192 8.17 1.32 4.97
C ASN A 192 7.95 2.75 4.48
N LEU A 193 8.21 3.05 3.19
CA LEU A 193 7.87 4.35 2.60
C LEU A 193 6.37 4.64 2.71
N ARG A 194 5.52 3.65 2.47
CA ARG A 194 4.07 3.81 2.56
C ARG A 194 3.62 4.12 3.98
N TYR A 195 4.09 3.34 4.97
CA TYR A 195 3.57 3.37 6.33
C TYR A 195 4.34 4.29 7.30
N TYR A 196 5.45 4.87 6.87
CA TYR A 196 6.15 5.88 7.67
C TYR A 196 6.10 7.29 7.07
N ASP A 197 5.76 7.41 5.77
CA ASP A 197 5.71 8.72 5.12
C ASP A 197 4.32 9.04 4.53
N TYR A 198 3.77 8.17 3.67
CA TYR A 198 2.55 8.51 2.91
C TYR A 198 1.26 8.33 3.71
N VAL A 199 1.08 7.20 4.35
CA VAL A 199 -0.14 6.89 5.11
C VAL A 199 -0.24 7.77 6.35
N PRO A 200 0.83 7.94 7.18
CA PRO A 200 0.80 8.86 8.31
C PRO A 200 0.51 10.30 7.90
N ALA A 201 1.11 10.79 6.81
CA ALA A 201 0.82 12.15 6.34
C ALA A 201 -0.67 12.41 6.04
N MET A 202 -1.35 11.43 5.46
CA MET A 202 -2.79 11.50 5.22
C MET A 202 -3.59 11.26 6.51
N GLY A 203 -3.13 10.34 7.36
CA GLY A 203 -3.73 9.98 8.66
C GLY A 203 -3.80 11.16 9.60
N SER A 204 -2.74 11.98 9.67
CA SER A 204 -2.67 13.19 10.51
C SER A 204 -3.79 14.22 10.21
N LYS A 205 -4.43 14.11 9.05
CA LYS A 205 -5.53 14.97 8.60
C LYS A 205 -6.85 14.20 8.43
N GLY A 206 -6.91 12.93 8.84
CA GLY A 206 -8.12 12.12 8.76
C GLY A 206 -8.57 11.73 7.36
N GLY A 207 -7.65 11.63 6.40
CA GLY A 207 -7.97 11.36 5.00
C GLY A 207 -7.07 10.32 4.33
N VAL A 208 -6.81 9.17 4.97
CA VAL A 208 -6.07 8.07 4.34
C VAL A 208 -6.82 7.57 3.11
N ALA A 209 -6.22 7.67 1.93
CA ALA A 209 -6.87 7.34 0.66
C ALA A 209 -7.09 5.84 0.41
N CYS A 210 -6.41 4.97 1.17
CA CYS A 210 -6.57 3.51 1.08
C CYS A 210 -6.09 2.86 2.38
N LEU A 211 -7.02 2.40 3.18
CA LEU A 211 -6.79 1.51 4.31
C LEU A 211 -6.56 0.10 3.74
N SER A 212 -5.45 -0.52 4.10
CA SER A 212 -5.04 -1.80 3.50
C SER A 212 -6.00 -2.92 3.85
N GLY A 213 -6.42 -3.70 2.85
CA GLY A 213 -7.27 -4.89 3.06
C GLY A 213 -6.61 -6.01 3.85
N ARG A 214 -5.29 -5.93 4.11
CA ARG A 214 -4.61 -6.89 4.98
C ARG A 214 -5.09 -6.82 6.42
N THR A 215 -5.20 -5.60 6.96
CA THR A 215 -5.94 -5.35 8.20
C THR A 215 -6.38 -3.90 8.24
N ALA A 216 -7.68 -3.69 8.33
CA ALA A 216 -8.28 -2.39 8.52
C ALA A 216 -9.59 -2.54 9.29
N ALA A 217 -9.88 -1.57 10.14
CA ALA A 217 -11.11 -1.53 10.94
C ALA A 217 -12.06 -0.45 10.43
N TYR A 218 -13.34 -0.73 10.52
CA TYR A 218 -14.39 0.21 10.13
C TYR A 218 -15.54 0.20 11.12
N ARG A 219 -16.18 1.34 11.32
CA ARG A 219 -17.43 1.42 12.06
C ARG A 219 -18.53 0.71 11.26
N ARG A 220 -19.18 -0.31 11.86
CA ARG A 220 -20.21 -1.11 11.17
C ARG A 220 -21.36 -0.26 10.63
N SER A 221 -21.83 0.72 11.40
CA SER A 221 -22.89 1.64 10.97
C SER A 221 -22.54 2.48 9.73
N VAL A 222 -21.24 2.65 9.43
CA VAL A 222 -20.76 3.38 8.24
C VAL A 222 -20.65 2.47 7.02
N ILE A 223 -20.22 1.22 7.19
CA ILE A 223 -19.96 0.32 6.05
C ILE A 223 -21.17 -0.54 5.68
N GLN A 224 -22.02 -0.90 6.63
CA GLN A 224 -23.17 -1.76 6.38
C GLN A 224 -24.19 -1.16 5.39
N PRO A 225 -24.53 0.15 5.44
CA PRO A 225 -25.46 0.74 4.47
C PRO A 225 -24.90 0.81 3.02
N VAL A 226 -23.58 0.69 2.85
CA VAL A 226 -22.92 0.80 1.55
C VAL A 226 -22.38 -0.52 1.01
N VAL A 227 -22.76 -1.65 1.61
CA VAL A 227 -22.32 -3.00 1.18
C VAL A 227 -22.69 -3.27 -0.27
N GLU A 228 -23.90 -2.94 -0.68
CA GLU A 228 -24.33 -3.13 -2.08
C GLU A 228 -23.47 -2.31 -3.04
N ASN A 229 -23.05 -1.10 -2.66
CA ASN A 229 -22.16 -0.28 -3.47
C ASN A 229 -20.74 -0.86 -3.55
N LEU A 230 -20.32 -1.63 -2.56
CA LEU A 230 -19.06 -2.37 -2.59
C LEU A 230 -19.13 -3.54 -3.56
N GLU A 231 -20.21 -4.34 -3.50
CA GLU A 231 -20.40 -5.56 -4.27
C GLU A 231 -20.71 -5.30 -5.74
N ASN A 232 -21.52 -4.26 -6.02
CA ASN A 232 -22.10 -3.98 -7.34
C ASN A 232 -21.47 -2.76 -8.03
N GLU A 233 -20.19 -2.50 -7.78
CA GLU A 233 -19.49 -1.45 -8.52
C GLU A 233 -19.18 -1.87 -9.95
N PHE A 234 -19.44 -0.96 -10.89
CA PHE A 234 -19.00 -1.06 -12.28
C PHE A 234 -18.02 0.06 -12.62
N PHE A 235 -16.98 -0.29 -13.37
CA PHE A 235 -16.01 0.65 -13.90
C PHE A 235 -15.87 0.44 -15.41
N LEU A 236 -16.17 1.47 -16.20
CA LEU A 236 -16.21 1.40 -17.68
C LEU A 236 -16.97 0.17 -18.20
N GLY A 237 -18.17 -0.06 -17.66
CA GLY A 237 -19.07 -1.14 -18.06
C GLY A 237 -18.71 -2.54 -17.55
N ARG A 238 -17.66 -2.71 -16.75
CA ARG A 238 -17.25 -4.01 -16.17
C ARG A 238 -17.41 -4.02 -14.66
N ARG A 239 -18.00 -5.10 -14.14
CA ARG A 239 -18.13 -5.31 -12.69
C ARG A 239 -16.75 -5.42 -12.03
N CYS A 240 -16.55 -4.70 -10.94
CA CYS A 240 -15.32 -4.71 -10.15
C CYS A 240 -15.35 -5.86 -9.14
N ILE A 241 -14.39 -6.81 -9.25
CA ILE A 241 -14.29 -7.96 -8.35
C ILE A 241 -13.14 -7.85 -7.34
N ALA A 242 -12.20 -6.92 -7.55
CA ALA A 242 -11.03 -6.68 -6.72
C ALA A 242 -10.89 -5.19 -6.36
N GLY A 243 -9.99 -4.86 -5.42
CA GLY A 243 -9.78 -3.49 -4.93
C GLY A 243 -10.87 -3.08 -3.92
N ASP A 244 -11.23 -4.02 -3.07
CA ASP A 244 -12.15 -3.88 -1.95
C ASP A 244 -11.69 -2.81 -0.95
N ASP A 245 -10.41 -2.81 -0.61
CA ASP A 245 -9.75 -1.94 0.35
C ASP A 245 -9.88 -0.44 -0.02
N GLY A 246 -9.45 -0.09 -1.21
CA GLY A 246 -9.60 1.27 -1.71
C GLY A 246 -11.07 1.68 -1.84
N ARG A 247 -11.92 0.77 -2.35
CA ARG A 247 -13.34 1.07 -2.54
C ARG A 247 -14.05 1.34 -1.21
N LEU A 248 -13.87 0.49 -0.23
CA LEU A 248 -14.49 0.65 1.09
C LEU A 248 -13.99 1.91 1.80
N THR A 249 -12.70 2.22 1.67
CA THR A 249 -12.11 3.48 2.17
C THR A 249 -12.82 4.69 1.55
N TRP A 250 -13.01 4.71 0.22
CA TRP A 250 -13.67 5.84 -0.44
C TRP A 250 -15.17 5.91 -0.21
N LEU A 251 -15.84 4.79 0.00
CA LEU A 251 -17.24 4.78 0.46
C LEU A 251 -17.37 5.40 1.86
N THR A 252 -16.42 5.15 2.76
CA THR A 252 -16.33 5.78 4.07
C THR A 252 -16.10 7.30 3.97
N LEU A 253 -15.09 7.72 3.18
CA LEU A 253 -14.77 9.13 2.95
C LEU A 253 -15.92 9.89 2.28
N SER A 254 -16.66 9.25 1.36
CA SER A 254 -17.76 9.87 0.63
C SER A 254 -18.92 10.26 1.52
N GLN A 255 -19.08 9.59 2.64
CA GLN A 255 -20.09 9.88 3.67
C GLN A 255 -19.63 10.97 4.65
N GLY A 256 -18.40 11.51 4.51
CA GLY A 256 -17.84 12.56 5.35
C GLY A 256 -17.10 12.07 6.59
N TYR A 257 -16.95 10.74 6.78
CA TYR A 257 -16.17 10.19 7.89
C TYR A 257 -14.68 10.30 7.64
N LYS A 258 -13.90 10.38 8.72
CA LYS A 258 -12.45 10.35 8.70
C LYS A 258 -11.93 8.93 8.53
N THR A 259 -10.80 8.82 7.83
CA THR A 259 -9.98 7.60 7.76
C THR A 259 -8.61 7.91 8.32
N VAL A 260 -8.19 7.20 9.36
CA VAL A 260 -6.96 7.48 10.11
C VAL A 260 -5.98 6.32 10.08
N HIS A 261 -4.77 6.54 10.56
CA HIS A 261 -3.74 5.52 10.68
C HIS A 261 -3.38 5.31 12.16
N GLN A 262 -3.36 4.06 12.59
CA GLN A 262 -2.96 3.66 13.95
C GLN A 262 -1.66 2.87 13.88
N SER A 263 -0.54 3.53 14.06
CA SER A 263 0.79 2.93 13.90
C SER A 263 1.16 1.93 15.00
N SER A 264 0.46 1.95 16.14
CA SER A 264 0.61 0.96 17.22
C SER A 264 -0.12 -0.36 16.91
N ALA A 265 -1.12 -0.36 16.05
CA ALA A 265 -1.80 -1.58 15.58
C ALA A 265 -0.98 -2.22 14.45
N ARG A 266 -0.27 -3.32 14.73
CA ARG A 266 0.72 -3.90 13.81
C ARG A 266 0.31 -5.26 13.29
N ALA A 267 0.32 -5.42 11.97
CA ALA A 267 0.08 -6.69 11.29
C ALA A 267 1.30 -7.10 10.44
N ILE A 268 1.51 -8.40 10.32
CA ILE A 268 2.56 -8.99 9.49
C ILE A 268 1.88 -9.77 8.37
N SER A 269 2.29 -9.53 7.13
CA SER A 269 1.67 -10.16 5.96
C SER A 269 2.70 -10.77 5.03
N MET A 270 2.24 -11.76 4.28
CA MET A 270 3.03 -12.37 3.23
C MET A 270 3.26 -11.40 2.07
N PHE A 271 4.47 -11.43 1.51
CA PHE A 271 4.86 -10.67 0.33
C PHE A 271 5.61 -11.57 -0.66
N PRO A 272 5.54 -11.25 -1.96
CA PRO A 272 6.20 -12.04 -2.99
C PRO A 272 7.70 -12.17 -2.75
N ASP A 273 8.23 -13.37 -2.95
CA ASP A 273 9.65 -13.70 -2.85
C ASP A 273 10.35 -13.76 -4.21
N SER A 274 9.59 -13.69 -5.31
CA SER A 274 10.09 -13.76 -6.68
C SER A 274 9.73 -12.51 -7.49
N PHE A 275 10.55 -12.21 -8.51
CA PHE A 275 10.30 -11.10 -9.43
C PHE A 275 8.92 -11.20 -10.11
N ARG A 276 8.57 -12.40 -10.61
CA ARG A 276 7.31 -12.61 -11.33
C ARG A 276 6.08 -12.32 -10.47
N ALA A 277 6.08 -12.80 -9.23
CA ALA A 277 5.01 -12.57 -8.28
C ALA A 277 4.95 -11.09 -7.86
N PHE A 278 6.10 -10.46 -7.57
CA PHE A 278 6.21 -9.04 -7.28
C PHE A 278 5.64 -8.18 -8.41
N PHE A 279 6.03 -8.47 -9.66
CA PHE A 279 5.59 -7.74 -10.85
C PHE A 279 4.05 -7.83 -11.02
N LYS A 280 3.49 -9.04 -10.95
CA LYS A 280 2.03 -9.27 -11.05
C LYS A 280 1.26 -8.54 -9.93
N GLN A 281 1.76 -8.60 -8.70
CA GLN A 281 1.15 -7.90 -7.57
C GLN A 281 1.13 -6.38 -7.79
N ARG A 282 2.25 -5.79 -8.29
CA ARG A 282 2.33 -4.35 -8.57
C ARG A 282 1.37 -3.90 -9.67
N ILE A 283 1.20 -4.68 -10.73
CA ILE A 283 0.22 -4.41 -11.78
C ILE A 283 -1.20 -4.42 -11.19
N ARG A 284 -1.54 -5.45 -10.43
CA ARG A 284 -2.86 -5.58 -9.80
C ARG A 284 -3.17 -4.38 -8.90
N TRP A 285 -2.26 -4.03 -8.01
CA TRP A 285 -2.45 -2.89 -7.12
C TRP A 285 -2.55 -1.55 -7.86
N SER A 286 -1.74 -1.34 -8.89
CA SER A 286 -1.81 -0.12 -9.69
C SER A 286 -3.15 0.00 -10.42
N ARG A 287 -3.65 -1.09 -11.03
CA ARG A 287 -4.98 -1.11 -11.67
C ARG A 287 -6.10 -0.78 -10.68
N ASN A 288 -6.06 -1.39 -9.49
CA ASN A 288 -7.05 -1.11 -8.43
C ASN A 288 -7.01 0.35 -7.99
N SER A 289 -5.80 0.91 -7.79
CA SER A 289 -5.64 2.31 -7.41
C SER A 289 -6.19 3.27 -8.47
N TYR A 290 -5.91 3.03 -9.75
CA TYR A 290 -6.44 3.88 -10.84
C TYR A 290 -7.95 3.84 -10.89
N ARG A 291 -8.58 2.66 -10.87
CA ARG A 291 -10.04 2.55 -10.85
C ARG A 291 -10.65 3.30 -9.68
N CYS A 292 -10.12 3.05 -8.48
CA CYS A 292 -10.63 3.62 -7.26
C CYS A 292 -10.51 5.15 -7.24
N TYR A 293 -9.34 5.68 -7.60
CA TYR A 293 -9.07 7.11 -7.55
C TYR A 293 -9.75 7.89 -8.68
N LEU A 294 -9.87 7.31 -9.87
CA LEU A 294 -10.66 7.91 -10.95
C LEU A 294 -12.14 7.95 -10.57
N THR A 295 -12.67 6.88 -9.96
CA THR A 295 -14.06 6.89 -9.46
C THR A 295 -14.25 7.99 -8.40
N ALA A 296 -13.30 8.14 -7.47
CA ALA A 296 -13.35 9.18 -6.45
C ALA A 296 -13.28 10.60 -7.06
N LEU A 297 -12.51 10.79 -8.12
CA LEU A 297 -12.40 12.03 -8.86
C LEU A 297 -13.72 12.34 -9.60
N TRP A 298 -14.27 11.39 -10.38
CA TRP A 298 -15.49 11.56 -11.15
C TRP A 298 -16.72 11.80 -10.27
N LYS A 299 -16.80 11.13 -9.11
CA LYS A 299 -17.88 11.32 -8.14
C LYS A 299 -17.71 12.55 -7.26
N GLY A 300 -16.65 13.32 -7.44
CA GLY A 300 -16.37 14.52 -6.66
C GLY A 300 -15.91 14.25 -5.21
N TRP A 301 -15.76 12.99 -4.80
CA TRP A 301 -15.38 12.63 -3.44
C TRP A 301 -13.98 13.12 -3.07
N LEU A 302 -13.06 13.10 -4.03
CA LEU A 302 -11.69 13.58 -3.85
C LEU A 302 -11.65 15.01 -3.32
N TRP A 303 -12.54 15.87 -3.81
CA TRP A 303 -12.54 17.30 -3.45
C TRP A 303 -13.01 17.56 -2.02
N LYS A 304 -13.67 16.61 -1.39
CA LYS A 304 -14.10 16.67 0.02
C LYS A 304 -13.01 16.21 1.00
N THR A 305 -11.91 15.65 0.52
CA THR A 305 -10.82 15.16 1.36
C THR A 305 -9.79 16.24 1.71
N PRO A 306 -8.92 16.03 2.71
CA PRO A 306 -7.83 16.95 3.03
C PRO A 306 -6.86 17.18 1.85
N PHE A 307 -6.19 18.34 1.85
CA PHE A 307 -5.28 18.74 0.75
C PHE A 307 -4.18 17.71 0.49
N VAL A 308 -3.57 17.14 1.53
CA VAL A 308 -2.55 16.09 1.39
C VAL A 308 -3.06 14.86 0.65
N THR A 309 -4.32 14.47 0.87
CA THR A 309 -4.97 13.36 0.17
C THR A 309 -5.20 13.70 -1.30
N LYS A 310 -5.74 14.91 -1.58
CA LYS A 310 -5.93 15.41 -2.95
C LYS A 310 -4.64 15.35 -3.75
N VAL A 311 -3.59 15.96 -3.22
CA VAL A 311 -2.29 16.03 -3.89
C VAL A 311 -1.68 14.64 -4.08
N THR A 312 -1.81 13.75 -3.08
CA THR A 312 -1.26 12.39 -3.17
C THR A 312 -1.99 11.58 -4.24
N VAL A 313 -3.31 11.64 -4.26
CA VAL A 313 -4.14 10.93 -5.26
C VAL A 313 -3.92 11.48 -6.66
N LEU A 314 -3.93 12.80 -6.83
CA LEU A 314 -3.67 13.45 -8.11
C LEU A 314 -2.27 13.12 -8.64
N GLN A 315 -1.24 13.11 -7.79
CA GLN A 315 0.10 12.71 -8.18
C GLN A 315 0.15 11.26 -8.69
N ILE A 316 -0.60 10.34 -8.06
CA ILE A 316 -0.69 8.95 -8.52
C ILE A 316 -1.39 8.87 -9.88
N LEU A 317 -2.52 9.57 -10.03
CA LEU A 317 -3.29 9.59 -11.28
C LEU A 317 -2.52 10.23 -12.44
N LEU A 318 -1.78 11.30 -12.17
CA LEU A 318 -1.00 12.02 -13.18
C LEU A 318 0.35 11.35 -13.48
N THR A 319 0.81 10.38 -12.68
CA THR A 319 2.10 9.73 -12.88
C THR A 319 2.28 9.18 -14.32
N PRO A 320 1.32 8.46 -14.96
CA PRO A 320 1.50 7.98 -16.33
C PRO A 320 1.67 9.12 -17.34
N VAL A 321 0.93 10.20 -17.16
CA VAL A 321 0.97 11.38 -18.04
C VAL A 321 2.31 12.12 -17.88
N THR A 322 2.69 12.41 -16.64
CA THR A 322 3.97 13.11 -16.37
C THR A 322 5.18 12.30 -16.84
N MET A 323 5.12 10.97 -16.75
CA MET A 323 6.14 10.09 -17.31
C MET A 323 6.19 10.17 -18.83
N GLY A 324 5.04 10.09 -19.50
CA GLY A 324 4.97 10.22 -20.97
C GLY A 324 5.51 11.56 -21.44
N VAL A 325 5.10 12.64 -20.78
CA VAL A 325 5.59 14.01 -21.07
C VAL A 325 7.10 14.12 -20.83
N THR A 326 7.61 13.59 -19.70
CA THR A 326 9.05 13.63 -19.40
C THR A 326 9.85 12.84 -20.43
N LEU A 327 9.41 11.64 -20.78
CA LEU A 327 10.08 10.81 -21.80
C LEU A 327 10.07 11.50 -23.17
N GLY A 328 8.92 12.01 -23.59
CA GLY A 328 8.80 12.80 -24.83
C GLY A 328 9.73 14.00 -24.81
N TYR A 329 9.73 14.75 -23.69
CA TYR A 329 10.63 15.90 -23.55
C TYR A 329 12.10 15.52 -23.67
N LEU A 330 12.54 14.44 -23.01
CA LEU A 330 13.94 13.96 -23.11
C LEU A 330 14.33 13.58 -24.54
N ILE A 331 13.41 12.99 -25.31
CA ILE A 331 13.64 12.60 -26.70
C ILE A 331 13.68 13.82 -27.60
N PHE A 332 12.66 14.66 -27.59
CA PHE A 332 12.50 15.78 -28.51
C PHE A 332 13.45 16.95 -28.23
N SER A 333 13.82 17.18 -26.96
CA SER A 333 14.78 18.23 -26.61
C SER A 333 16.24 17.87 -26.96
N ARG A 334 16.51 16.60 -27.31
CA ARG A 334 17.85 16.07 -27.60
C ARG A 334 18.85 16.34 -26.45
N ILE A 335 18.35 16.45 -25.21
CA ILE A 335 19.22 16.62 -24.02
C ILE A 335 20.21 15.47 -23.91
N LEU A 336 19.78 14.25 -24.25
CA LEU A 336 20.61 13.05 -24.16
C LEU A 336 21.83 13.07 -25.11
N ASP A 337 21.75 13.78 -26.22
CA ASP A 337 22.83 13.89 -27.21
C ASP A 337 24.03 14.68 -26.66
N ASN A 338 23.79 15.50 -25.62
CA ASN A 338 24.82 16.37 -25.02
C ASN A 338 25.31 15.85 -23.66
N LEU A 339 24.93 14.62 -23.27
CA LEU A 339 25.38 14.06 -22.01
C LEU A 339 26.82 13.59 -22.07
N THR A 340 27.69 14.26 -21.32
CA THR A 340 29.05 13.81 -21.07
C THR A 340 29.08 12.66 -20.06
N PRO A 341 30.13 11.83 -19.99
CA PRO A 341 30.30 10.83 -18.95
C PRO A 341 30.16 11.40 -17.52
N LEU A 342 30.65 12.61 -17.28
CA LEU A 342 30.48 13.33 -16.02
C LEU A 342 29.01 13.68 -15.79
N GLY A 343 28.29 14.20 -16.79
CA GLY A 343 26.88 14.52 -16.71
C GLY A 343 26.02 13.29 -16.39
N ILE A 344 26.33 12.15 -16.98
CA ILE A 344 25.66 10.87 -16.67
C ILE A 344 25.94 10.47 -15.23
N SER A 345 27.19 10.56 -14.78
CA SER A 345 27.57 10.21 -13.40
C SER A 345 26.86 11.09 -12.37
N LEU A 346 26.77 12.39 -12.61
CA LEU A 346 26.06 13.35 -11.78
C LEU A 346 24.55 13.06 -11.75
N ALA A 347 23.94 12.72 -12.90
CA ALA A 347 22.53 12.36 -12.97
C ALA A 347 22.21 11.08 -12.17
N ILE A 348 23.06 10.06 -12.31
CA ILE A 348 22.94 8.82 -11.50
C ILE A 348 23.11 9.14 -10.01
N GLY A 349 24.14 9.91 -9.65
CA GLY A 349 24.38 10.35 -8.27
C GLY A 349 23.18 11.10 -7.68
N TRP A 350 22.59 12.03 -8.46
CA TRP A 350 21.40 12.77 -8.06
C TRP A 350 20.18 11.86 -7.85
N VAL A 351 19.96 10.88 -8.74
CA VAL A 351 18.89 9.90 -8.61
C VAL A 351 19.08 9.06 -7.34
N LEU A 352 20.29 8.55 -7.10
CA LEU A 352 20.60 7.74 -5.92
C LEU A 352 20.48 8.56 -4.64
N PHE A 353 21.02 9.77 -4.61
CA PHE A 353 20.86 10.71 -3.49
C PHE A 353 19.37 10.96 -3.20
N GLY A 354 18.60 11.33 -4.23
CA GLY A 354 17.17 11.60 -4.08
C GLY A 354 16.38 10.37 -3.63
N ARG A 355 16.79 9.16 -4.02
CA ARG A 355 16.18 7.91 -3.53
C ARG A 355 16.59 7.60 -2.10
N GLY A 356 17.84 7.81 -1.74
CA GLY A 356 18.35 7.66 -0.37
C GLY A 356 17.61 8.57 0.61
N VAL A 357 17.53 9.86 0.30
CA VAL A 357 16.82 10.83 1.14
C VAL A 357 15.35 10.48 1.31
N ARG A 358 14.65 10.14 0.21
CA ARG A 358 13.25 9.70 0.28
C ARG A 358 13.08 8.34 0.93
N GLY A 359 14.12 7.49 0.93
CA GLY A 359 14.18 6.22 1.61
C GLY A 359 14.63 6.30 3.07
N TYR A 360 14.85 7.50 3.60
CA TYR A 360 15.42 7.69 4.95
C TYR A 360 14.63 6.97 6.04
N SER A 361 13.32 6.95 5.96
CA SER A 361 12.46 6.25 6.93
C SER A 361 12.76 4.75 7.01
N HIS A 362 13.13 4.13 5.88
CA HIS A 362 13.57 2.75 5.81
C HIS A 362 15.03 2.59 6.24
N LEU A 363 15.93 3.37 5.66
CA LEU A 363 17.38 3.30 5.90
C LEU A 363 17.74 3.54 7.37
N ARG A 364 17.01 4.41 8.07
CA ARG A 364 17.19 4.62 9.51
C ARG A 364 16.96 3.33 10.32
N ARG A 365 16.07 2.44 9.87
CA ARG A 365 15.74 1.18 10.54
C ARG A 365 16.65 0.04 10.10
N HIS A 366 17.09 0.11 8.87
CA HIS A 366 17.90 -0.92 8.20
C HIS A 366 19.09 -0.28 7.47
N PRO A 367 20.08 0.30 8.19
CA PRO A 367 21.15 1.08 7.58
C PRO A 367 22.01 0.27 6.61
N GLY A 368 22.22 -1.02 6.86
CA GLY A 368 22.95 -1.91 5.94
C GLY A 368 22.29 -2.10 4.57
N GLU A 369 21.01 -1.72 4.43
CA GLU A 369 20.30 -1.80 3.14
C GLU A 369 20.61 -0.63 2.18
N ILE A 370 21.47 0.30 2.59
CA ILE A 370 22.00 1.30 1.66
C ILE A 370 22.66 0.65 0.44
N LEU A 371 23.22 -0.54 0.59
CA LEU A 371 23.78 -1.32 -0.52
C LEU A 371 22.73 -1.78 -1.53
N LEU A 372 21.46 -1.87 -1.13
CA LEU A 372 20.34 -2.17 -2.04
C LEU A 372 19.80 -0.92 -2.74
N LEU A 373 20.25 0.27 -2.36
CA LEU A 373 19.75 1.53 -2.93
C LEU A 373 19.84 1.59 -4.46
N PRO A 374 20.95 1.20 -5.11
CA PRO A 374 21.02 1.20 -6.58
C PRO A 374 19.99 0.25 -7.22
N LEU A 375 19.87 -0.96 -6.67
CA LEU A 375 18.90 -1.94 -7.16
C LEU A 375 17.45 -1.45 -6.95
N THR A 376 17.16 -0.90 -5.77
CA THR A 376 15.83 -0.34 -5.46
C THR A 376 15.49 0.83 -6.39
N ALA A 377 16.45 1.70 -6.67
CA ALA A 377 16.29 2.80 -7.63
C ALA A 377 16.00 2.27 -9.03
N LEU A 378 16.75 1.27 -9.49
CA LEU A 378 16.55 0.60 -10.77
C LEU A 378 15.14 -0.03 -10.86
N VAL A 379 14.73 -0.79 -9.84
CA VAL A 379 13.39 -1.41 -9.78
C VAL A 379 12.28 -0.35 -9.83
N ILE A 380 12.45 0.77 -9.15
CA ILE A 380 11.44 1.83 -9.18
C ILE A 380 11.37 2.48 -10.56
N ILE A 381 12.50 2.79 -11.18
CA ILE A 381 12.54 3.50 -12.47
C ILE A 381 12.17 2.56 -13.61
N MET A 382 12.84 1.40 -13.73
CA MET A 382 12.72 0.52 -14.88
C MET A 382 11.52 -0.44 -14.81
N ILE A 383 10.96 -0.67 -13.64
CA ILE A 383 9.88 -1.63 -13.42
C ILE A 383 8.61 -0.93 -12.97
N SER A 384 8.67 -0.17 -11.86
CA SER A 384 7.46 0.40 -11.27
C SER A 384 6.84 1.50 -12.13
N LEU A 385 7.66 2.28 -12.85
CA LEU A 385 7.15 3.32 -13.74
C LEU A 385 6.46 2.72 -14.98
N PRO A 386 7.07 1.81 -15.76
CA PRO A 386 6.39 1.14 -16.88
C PRO A 386 5.14 0.37 -16.43
N ILE A 387 5.16 -0.25 -15.24
CA ILE A 387 3.97 -0.91 -14.66
C ILE A 387 2.82 0.09 -14.52
N LYS A 388 3.08 1.31 -14.06
CA LYS A 388 2.03 2.32 -13.88
C LYS A 388 1.38 2.70 -15.20
N LEU A 389 2.18 2.92 -16.25
CA LEU A 389 1.67 3.20 -17.59
C LEU A 389 0.83 2.03 -18.13
N TYR A 390 1.38 0.80 -18.05
CA TYR A 390 0.68 -0.40 -18.48
C TYR A 390 -0.62 -0.62 -17.67
N ALA A 391 -0.57 -0.43 -16.36
CA ALA A 391 -1.74 -0.59 -15.49
C ALA A 391 -2.81 0.46 -15.79
N PHE A 392 -2.42 1.70 -16.12
CA PHE A 392 -3.34 2.76 -16.51
C PHE A 392 -4.11 2.40 -17.79
N VAL A 393 -3.42 1.97 -18.85
CA VAL A 393 -4.04 1.58 -20.11
C VAL A 393 -4.89 0.30 -19.96
N THR A 394 -4.50 -0.59 -19.05
CA THR A 394 -5.18 -1.88 -18.85
C THR A 394 -6.03 -1.97 -17.59
N MET A 395 -6.35 -0.83 -16.94
CA MET A 395 -7.06 -0.81 -15.66
C MET A 395 -8.46 -1.44 -15.73
N ASN A 396 -9.07 -1.48 -16.91
CA ASN A 396 -10.37 -2.14 -17.10
C ASN A 396 -10.28 -3.68 -17.12
N LYS A 397 -9.07 -4.26 -17.22
CA LYS A 397 -8.89 -5.70 -17.09
C LYS A 397 -9.07 -6.11 -15.63
N GLN A 398 -10.10 -6.94 -15.38
CA GLN A 398 -10.42 -7.47 -14.07
C GLN A 398 -9.99 -8.94 -14.01
N GLY A 399 -9.52 -9.38 -12.87
CA GLY A 399 -9.17 -10.76 -12.63
C GLY A 399 -8.59 -10.89 -11.22
N TRP A 400 -8.98 -11.93 -10.51
CA TRP A 400 -8.28 -12.37 -9.31
C TRP A 400 -7.11 -13.25 -9.76
N LEU A 401 -6.10 -12.60 -10.29
CA LEU A 401 -5.03 -13.23 -11.07
C LEU A 401 -3.95 -13.91 -10.23
N THR A 402 -4.08 -14.01 -8.91
CA THR A 402 -2.83 -14.03 -8.15
C THR A 402 -2.68 -15.11 -7.10
N ARG A 403 -3.68 -15.92 -6.76
CA ARG A 403 -3.39 -16.93 -5.73
C ARG A 403 -2.37 -17.98 -6.14
N SER A 404 -2.34 -18.42 -7.38
CA SER A 404 -1.27 -19.30 -7.87
C SER A 404 0.10 -18.62 -8.03
N ALA A 405 0.14 -17.28 -7.98
CA ALA A 405 1.37 -16.49 -8.14
C ALA A 405 1.76 -15.70 -6.88
N ASP A 406 0.83 -15.52 -5.94
CA ASP A 406 1.04 -14.92 -4.62
C ASP A 406 1.12 -16.00 -3.52
N GLN A 407 0.88 -17.28 -3.84
CA GLN A 407 1.20 -18.40 -2.96
C GLN A 407 2.71 -18.38 -2.75
N VAL A 408 3.10 -17.81 -1.63
CA VAL A 408 4.45 -17.84 -1.14
C VAL A 408 4.70 -19.24 -0.61
N GLY A 409 5.55 -19.98 -1.29
CA GLY A 409 5.94 -21.30 -0.88
C GLY A 409 4.98 -22.38 -1.34
N GLY A 410 5.16 -22.83 -2.59
CA GLY A 410 4.82 -24.21 -2.90
C GLY A 410 5.51 -25.11 -1.89
N ALA A 411 4.77 -26.03 -1.28
CA ALA A 411 5.19 -27.20 -0.54
C ALA A 411 6.65 -27.16 -0.01
N GLY A 412 6.89 -26.63 1.18
CA GLY A 412 8.21 -26.72 1.80
C GLY A 412 8.57 -25.74 2.90
N GLN A 413 7.84 -24.65 3.09
CA GLN A 413 8.07 -23.82 4.28
C GLN A 413 7.16 -24.31 5.42
N SER A 414 7.67 -25.30 6.14
CA SER A 414 7.03 -25.85 7.31
C SER A 414 6.66 -24.76 8.32
N ALA A 415 5.51 -24.99 8.91
CA ALA A 415 4.94 -24.24 10.00
C ALA A 415 5.89 -23.87 11.18
N SER A 416 7.04 -24.50 11.30
CA SER A 416 8.06 -24.25 12.32
C SER A 416 8.73 -22.86 12.27
N SER A 417 8.61 -22.14 11.15
CA SER A 417 9.29 -20.84 10.99
C SER A 417 8.54 -19.63 11.62
N LEU A 418 7.32 -19.82 12.12
CA LEU A 418 6.57 -18.77 12.81
C LEU A 418 6.90 -18.66 14.32
N GLN A 419 7.59 -19.65 14.89
CA GLN A 419 7.94 -19.68 16.33
C GLN A 419 9.09 -18.73 16.71
N GLY A 420 9.74 -18.06 15.76
CA GLY A 420 10.91 -17.22 15.99
C GLY A 420 10.66 -15.70 15.97
N VAL A 421 9.41 -15.25 16.08
CA VAL A 421 9.08 -13.80 16.08
C VAL A 421 8.43 -13.44 17.42
N GLY A 422 9.25 -13.49 18.47
CA GLY A 422 8.99 -12.88 19.78
C GLY A 422 9.70 -11.54 19.88
#